data_1779e4ad95abd7bf6e6e513e44afeea7
#
_entry.id   1779e4ad95abd7bf6e6e513e44afeea7
#
_cell.length_a   1.000
_cell.length_b   1.000
_cell.length_c   1.000
_cell.angle_alpha   90.00
_cell.angle_beta   90.00
_cell.angle_gamma   90.00
#
_symmetry.space_group_name_H-M   'P 1'
#
loop_
_entity.id
_entity.type
_entity.pdbx_description
1 polymer ?
#
loop_
_entity_poly.entity_id
_entity_poly.type
_entity_poly.pdbx_seq_one_letter_code
_entity_poly.pdbx_strand_id
1 'polypeptide(L)'
;MIRFTLSQLAAIAHGERQGSDVAIDEVTTDTRKVTAGCLFVALKGERFDAHDFAEQAKAAGAGALLVSRPLACDLPQVIVNDTRQAFGELAACVRQQVPTRVVALTGSSGKTSVKEMTAAILSQCGNTLYTAGNLNNDIGVPMTLLRLTKEHQYAVIELGANHQGEIAWTVSLTRPEAALVNNLAAAHLEGFGSLAGVAKAKGEIYTGLPENGIAILNADNNDWLNWQAVIGDRKVWRFSPNAANSDFTATNVQITSHGTEFTLQTPTGNVDVLLPLPGRHNIANALAATSLAMALGADLAAVKAGLAQLQAVPGRLFPIRLTESQLLLDDSYNANVGSMTAAVQVLSEMPGYRTMVVGDMAELGAESAACHREVGEAAKAAGLDCVLSVGALSADISRASGVGEHFNDKAAVVARLRELLAEHKIMTILVKGSRSAAMEEVVRALQETGTC
;
A
#
# COMPACT_ATOMS: atom_id res chain seq x y z
N MET A 1 13.52 -16.42 8.98
CA MET A 1 13.86 -16.83 7.60
C MET A 1 14.33 -18.28 7.60
N ILE A 2 14.13 -19.00 6.50
CA ILE A 2 14.67 -20.36 6.32
C ILE A 2 16.16 -20.28 6.01
N ARG A 3 16.94 -21.11 6.68
CA ARG A 3 18.39 -21.18 6.50
C ARG A 3 18.76 -21.86 5.17
N PHE A 4 19.77 -21.32 4.48
CA PHE A 4 20.30 -21.88 3.25
C PHE A 4 21.82 -21.73 3.17
N THR A 5 22.47 -22.50 2.30
CA THR A 5 23.92 -22.40 2.04
C THR A 5 24.20 -21.59 0.78
N LEU A 6 25.44 -21.10 0.63
CA LEU A 6 25.83 -20.41 -0.60
C LEU A 6 25.80 -21.32 -1.82
N SER A 7 26.07 -22.62 -1.66
CA SER A 7 25.91 -23.60 -2.74
C SER A 7 24.45 -23.71 -3.19
N GLN A 8 23.51 -23.70 -2.25
CA GLN A 8 22.08 -23.68 -2.56
C GLN A 8 21.68 -22.39 -3.28
N LEU A 9 22.18 -21.24 -2.81
CA LEU A 9 21.95 -19.96 -3.48
C LEU A 9 22.49 -19.96 -4.91
N ALA A 10 23.71 -20.46 -5.12
CA ALA A 10 24.31 -20.54 -6.45
C ALA A 10 23.46 -21.43 -7.40
N ALA A 11 22.93 -22.53 -6.91
CA ALA A 11 22.03 -23.38 -7.68
C ALA A 11 20.69 -22.70 -8.01
N ILE A 12 20.07 -22.03 -7.03
CA ILE A 12 18.80 -21.30 -7.19
C ILE A 12 18.93 -20.17 -8.22
N ALA A 13 20.00 -19.39 -8.13
CA ALA A 13 20.21 -18.20 -8.93
C ALA A 13 21.06 -18.44 -10.19
N HIS A 14 21.39 -19.67 -10.50
CA HIS A 14 22.28 -20.05 -11.62
C HIS A 14 23.61 -19.30 -11.60
N GLY A 15 24.17 -19.14 -10.41
CA GLY A 15 25.40 -18.42 -10.17
C GLY A 15 26.58 -19.32 -9.84
N GLU A 16 27.73 -18.69 -9.61
CA GLU A 16 28.97 -19.36 -9.25
C GLU A 16 29.41 -18.94 -7.85
N ARG A 17 29.64 -19.92 -6.97
CA ARG A 17 30.19 -19.68 -5.65
C ARG A 17 31.69 -19.55 -5.71
N GLN A 18 32.25 -18.52 -5.09
CA GLN A 18 33.68 -18.35 -4.83
C GLN A 18 33.89 -18.24 -3.31
N GLY A 19 34.80 -19.04 -2.79
CA GLY A 19 35.09 -19.11 -1.36
C GLY A 19 34.33 -20.21 -0.63
N SER A 20 34.33 -20.15 0.68
CA SER A 20 33.75 -21.18 1.55
C SER A 20 32.22 -21.28 1.39
N ASP A 21 31.70 -22.49 1.56
CA ASP A 21 30.26 -22.72 1.57
C ASP A 21 29.72 -22.48 2.99
N VAL A 22 29.23 -21.27 3.23
CA VAL A 22 28.68 -20.85 4.52
C VAL A 22 27.17 -20.90 4.52
N ALA A 23 26.61 -21.12 5.70
CA ALA A 23 25.15 -21.07 5.90
C ALA A 23 24.71 -19.64 6.21
N ILE A 24 23.59 -19.25 5.63
CA ILE A 24 22.98 -17.93 5.74
C ILE A 24 21.56 -18.08 6.29
N ASP A 25 21.19 -17.25 7.24
CA ASP A 25 19.85 -17.16 7.83
C ASP A 25 19.27 -15.74 7.83
N GLU A 26 20.06 -14.75 7.42
CA GLU A 26 19.61 -13.37 7.25
C GLU A 26 20.19 -12.77 5.96
N VAL A 27 19.41 -11.89 5.33
CA VAL A 27 19.76 -11.23 4.07
C VAL A 27 19.44 -9.75 4.19
N THR A 28 20.35 -8.90 3.71
CA THR A 28 20.11 -7.46 3.61
C THR A 28 20.67 -6.89 2.31
N THR A 29 20.06 -5.83 1.85
CA THR A 29 20.53 -5.00 0.73
C THR A 29 21.12 -3.67 1.21
N ASP A 30 21.11 -3.42 2.52
CA ASP A 30 21.49 -2.16 3.15
C ASP A 30 22.62 -2.38 4.15
N THR A 31 23.77 -1.72 3.93
CA THR A 31 24.95 -1.84 4.81
C THR A 31 24.67 -1.41 6.25
N ARG A 32 23.67 -0.54 6.47
CA ARG A 32 23.27 -0.08 7.82
C ARG A 32 22.52 -1.15 8.61
N LYS A 33 22.00 -2.17 7.93
CA LYS A 33 21.21 -3.27 8.52
C LYS A 33 21.95 -4.60 8.53
N VAL A 34 23.24 -4.59 8.27
CA VAL A 34 24.07 -5.79 8.31
C VAL A 34 24.09 -6.34 9.73
N THR A 35 23.82 -7.64 9.84
CA THR A 35 23.93 -8.44 11.06
C THR A 35 25.07 -9.46 10.88
N ALA A 36 25.56 -10.00 12.01
CA ALA A 36 26.67 -10.95 11.98
C ALA A 36 26.34 -12.19 11.15
N GLY A 37 27.15 -12.48 10.14
CA GLY A 37 27.01 -13.65 9.26
C GLY A 37 25.95 -13.52 8.18
N CYS A 38 25.32 -12.37 7.99
CA CYS A 38 24.29 -12.18 6.96
C CYS A 38 24.87 -12.22 5.54
N LEU A 39 23.98 -12.48 4.57
CA LEU A 39 24.24 -12.25 3.16
C LEU A 39 23.97 -10.79 2.81
N PHE A 40 24.97 -10.10 2.29
CA PHE A 40 24.78 -8.78 1.71
C PHE A 40 24.57 -8.89 0.20
N VAL A 41 23.41 -8.39 -0.27
CA VAL A 41 23.05 -8.37 -1.70
C VAL A 41 23.45 -7.03 -2.30
N ALA A 42 24.38 -7.02 -3.24
CA ALA A 42 24.82 -5.82 -3.92
C ALA A 42 23.86 -5.49 -5.07
N LEU A 43 23.01 -4.48 -4.88
CA LEU A 43 22.12 -3.97 -5.91
C LEU A 43 22.70 -2.72 -6.55
N LYS A 44 22.48 -2.59 -7.86
CA LYS A 44 22.81 -1.38 -8.61
C LYS A 44 21.56 -0.52 -8.76
N GLY A 45 21.57 0.67 -8.16
CA GLY A 45 20.53 1.68 -8.31
C GLY A 45 20.92 2.77 -9.32
N GLU A 46 20.08 3.76 -9.46
CA GLU A 46 20.32 4.90 -10.38
C GLU A 46 21.49 5.78 -9.92
N ARG A 47 21.68 5.93 -8.62
CA ARG A 47 22.69 6.83 -8.02
C ARG A 47 23.88 6.12 -7.45
N PHE A 48 23.72 4.87 -7.01
CA PHE A 48 24.75 4.10 -6.30
C PHE A 48 24.83 2.68 -6.85
N ASP A 49 26.05 2.14 -6.86
CA ASP A 49 26.29 0.72 -7.06
C ASP A 49 26.76 0.12 -5.72
N ALA A 50 25.93 -0.73 -5.12
CA ALA A 50 26.23 -1.31 -3.82
C ALA A 50 27.41 -2.29 -3.85
N HIS A 51 27.91 -2.69 -5.02
CA HIS A 51 29.18 -3.42 -5.14
C HIS A 51 30.36 -2.63 -4.56
N ASP A 52 30.29 -1.29 -4.59
CA ASP A 52 31.30 -0.41 -4.01
C ASP A 52 31.32 -0.43 -2.47
N PHE A 53 30.31 -1.00 -1.85
CA PHE A 53 30.15 -1.07 -0.39
C PHE A 53 30.48 -2.45 0.22
N ALA A 54 31.10 -3.36 -0.54
CA ALA A 54 31.41 -4.71 -0.07
C ALA A 54 32.32 -4.71 1.17
N GLU A 55 33.37 -3.87 1.19
CA GLU A 55 34.26 -3.76 2.34
C GLU A 55 33.55 -3.17 3.56
N GLN A 56 32.65 -2.24 3.36
CA GLN A 56 31.82 -1.69 4.43
C GLN A 56 30.88 -2.76 5.01
N ALA A 57 30.26 -3.58 4.16
CA ALA A 57 29.42 -4.71 4.59
C ALA A 57 30.24 -5.73 5.38
N LYS A 58 31.46 -6.06 4.92
CA LYS A 58 32.38 -6.94 5.64
C LYS A 58 32.74 -6.38 7.02
N ALA A 59 33.10 -5.10 7.09
CA ALA A 59 33.41 -4.44 8.35
C ALA A 59 32.25 -4.42 9.34
N ALA A 60 31.00 -4.36 8.84
CA ALA A 60 29.80 -4.41 9.64
C ALA A 60 29.41 -5.84 10.09
N GLY A 61 30.08 -6.89 9.57
CA GLY A 61 29.89 -8.26 10.01
C GLY A 61 29.22 -9.19 9.01
N ALA A 62 29.01 -8.78 7.75
CA ALA A 62 28.47 -9.67 6.71
C ALA A 62 29.33 -10.93 6.57
N GLY A 63 28.69 -12.07 6.36
CA GLY A 63 29.35 -13.37 6.19
C GLY A 63 29.54 -13.79 4.74
N ALA A 64 28.81 -13.19 3.81
CA ALA A 64 28.85 -13.50 2.39
C ALA A 64 28.28 -12.38 1.54
N LEU A 65 28.55 -12.43 0.24
CA LEU A 65 28.09 -11.45 -0.74
C LEU A 65 27.34 -12.14 -1.90
N LEU A 66 26.27 -11.51 -2.37
CA LEU A 66 25.65 -11.79 -3.66
C LEU A 66 25.95 -10.63 -4.60
N VAL A 67 26.67 -10.89 -5.69
CA VAL A 67 27.24 -9.87 -6.57
C VAL A 67 27.04 -10.21 -8.04
N SER A 68 27.12 -9.21 -8.92
CA SER A 68 27.03 -9.40 -10.38
C SER A 68 28.40 -9.44 -11.08
N ARG A 69 29.49 -9.25 -10.34
CA ARG A 69 30.88 -9.39 -10.78
C ARG A 69 31.76 -9.84 -9.63
N PRO A 70 32.83 -10.57 -9.88
CA PRO A 70 33.79 -10.93 -8.82
C PRO A 70 34.36 -9.66 -8.17
N LEU A 71 34.35 -9.63 -6.83
CA LEU A 71 34.94 -8.54 -6.06
C LEU A 71 36.21 -8.98 -5.36
N ALA A 72 37.17 -8.07 -5.24
CA ALA A 72 38.39 -8.27 -4.46
C ALA A 72 38.10 -8.12 -2.97
N CYS A 73 37.33 -9.07 -2.41
CA CYS A 73 36.92 -9.11 -1.02
C CYS A 73 37.10 -10.52 -0.48
N ASP A 74 37.57 -10.63 0.76
CA ASP A 74 37.86 -11.94 1.39
C ASP A 74 36.61 -12.74 1.74
N LEU A 75 35.43 -12.12 1.70
CA LEU A 75 34.18 -12.81 1.96
C LEU A 75 33.84 -13.82 0.85
N PRO A 76 33.23 -14.97 1.21
CA PRO A 76 32.61 -15.83 0.21
C PRO A 76 31.59 -15.05 -0.60
N GLN A 77 31.51 -15.30 -1.90
CA GLN A 77 30.59 -14.60 -2.77
C GLN A 77 29.93 -15.54 -3.77
N VAL A 78 28.69 -15.26 -4.13
CA VAL A 78 28.00 -15.86 -5.25
C VAL A 78 27.86 -14.81 -6.35
N ILE A 79 28.36 -15.15 -7.55
CA ILE A 79 28.35 -14.27 -8.71
C ILE A 79 27.22 -14.71 -9.62
N VAL A 80 26.34 -13.78 -9.96
CA VAL A 80 25.18 -13.98 -10.81
C VAL A 80 25.14 -12.94 -11.93
N ASN A 81 24.31 -13.14 -12.94
CA ASN A 81 24.17 -12.16 -14.02
C ASN A 81 23.44 -10.89 -13.55
N ASP A 82 22.42 -11.06 -12.69
CA ASP A 82 21.56 -9.98 -12.20
C ASP A 82 21.24 -10.25 -10.72
N THR A 83 21.77 -9.43 -9.83
CA THR A 83 21.56 -9.58 -8.38
C THR A 83 20.12 -9.31 -7.96
N ARG A 84 19.42 -8.42 -8.64
CA ARG A 84 18.00 -8.12 -8.36
C ARG A 84 17.12 -9.33 -8.69
N GLN A 85 17.33 -9.94 -9.84
CA GLN A 85 16.63 -11.17 -10.21
C GLN A 85 16.99 -12.32 -9.27
N ALA A 86 18.25 -12.51 -8.95
CA ALA A 86 18.71 -13.56 -8.01
C ALA A 86 18.11 -13.37 -6.61
N PHE A 87 17.97 -12.15 -6.15
CA PHE A 87 17.32 -11.82 -4.89
C PHE A 87 15.84 -12.25 -4.89
N GLY A 88 15.12 -11.98 -5.97
CA GLY A 88 13.75 -12.46 -6.16
C GLY A 88 13.65 -13.98 -6.21
N GLU A 89 14.54 -14.63 -6.93
CA GLU A 89 14.57 -16.11 -7.03
C GLU A 89 14.84 -16.78 -5.69
N LEU A 90 15.71 -16.21 -4.86
CA LEU A 90 15.94 -16.66 -3.49
C LEU A 90 14.67 -16.54 -2.66
N ALA A 91 13.99 -15.40 -2.73
CA ALA A 91 12.72 -15.17 -2.03
C ALA A 91 11.64 -16.16 -2.47
N ALA A 92 11.52 -16.44 -3.77
CA ALA A 92 10.60 -17.43 -4.31
C ALA A 92 10.91 -18.83 -3.78
N CYS A 93 12.18 -19.19 -3.66
CA CYS A 93 12.60 -20.46 -3.08
C CYS A 93 12.18 -20.60 -1.61
N VAL A 94 12.41 -19.57 -0.81
CA VAL A 94 11.96 -19.54 0.59
C VAL A 94 10.43 -19.67 0.67
N ARG A 95 9.70 -18.93 -0.17
CA ARG A 95 8.24 -19.00 -0.25
C ARG A 95 7.75 -20.43 -0.52
N GLN A 96 8.40 -21.15 -1.40
CA GLN A 96 8.01 -22.53 -1.78
C GLN A 96 8.31 -23.57 -0.68
N GLN A 97 9.21 -23.27 0.24
CA GLN A 97 9.60 -24.19 1.31
C GLN A 97 8.68 -24.12 2.54
N VAL A 98 7.73 -23.20 2.57
CA VAL A 98 6.81 -23.02 3.70
C VAL A 98 5.39 -23.40 3.32
N PRO A 99 4.59 -23.97 4.26
CA PRO A 99 3.19 -24.27 4.02
C PRO A 99 2.28 -23.06 4.14
N THR A 100 2.82 -21.89 4.33
CA THR A 100 2.09 -20.64 4.52
C THR A 100 1.09 -20.40 3.39
N ARG A 101 -0.14 -20.09 3.74
CA ARG A 101 -1.19 -19.72 2.80
C ARG A 101 -1.13 -18.22 2.53
N VAL A 102 -1.09 -17.83 1.26
CA VAL A 102 -0.75 -16.48 0.85
C VAL A 102 -1.87 -15.85 0.03
N VAL A 103 -2.17 -14.59 0.31
CA VAL A 103 -2.97 -13.71 -0.55
C VAL A 103 -2.13 -12.52 -1.02
N ALA A 104 -2.42 -12.01 -2.21
CA ALA A 104 -1.78 -10.84 -2.76
C ALA A 104 -2.81 -9.80 -3.17
N LEU A 105 -2.44 -8.53 -3.05
CA LEU A 105 -3.28 -7.41 -3.43
C LEU A 105 -2.50 -6.28 -4.08
N THR A 106 -3.18 -5.57 -4.94
CA THR A 106 -2.73 -4.31 -5.53
C THR A 106 -3.90 -3.34 -5.69
N GLY A 107 -3.67 -2.18 -6.23
CA GLY A 107 -4.69 -1.16 -6.48
C GLY A 107 -4.05 0.21 -6.62
N SER A 108 -4.81 1.16 -7.13
CA SER A 108 -4.37 2.55 -7.24
C SER A 108 -4.41 3.27 -5.88
N SER A 109 -5.37 2.90 -5.02
CA SER A 109 -5.49 3.42 -3.66
C SER A 109 -5.99 2.33 -2.71
N GLY A 110 -5.84 2.56 -1.40
CA GLY A 110 -6.33 1.68 -0.36
C GLY A 110 -5.52 0.40 -0.13
N LYS A 111 -4.42 0.18 -0.84
CA LYS A 111 -3.56 -1.02 -0.70
C LYS A 111 -3.15 -1.28 0.75
N THR A 112 -2.62 -0.28 1.42
CA THR A 112 -2.16 -0.41 2.80
C THR A 112 -3.32 -0.69 3.75
N SER A 113 -4.45 0.00 3.57
CA SER A 113 -5.65 -0.25 4.40
C SER A 113 -6.18 -1.67 4.22
N VAL A 114 -6.30 -2.14 2.99
CA VAL A 114 -6.74 -3.52 2.70
C VAL A 114 -5.76 -4.53 3.28
N LYS A 115 -4.46 -4.31 3.13
CA LYS A 115 -3.41 -5.16 3.72
C LYS A 115 -3.55 -5.25 5.24
N GLU A 116 -3.64 -4.11 5.92
CA GLU A 116 -3.77 -4.05 7.38
C GLU A 116 -5.06 -4.73 7.86
N MET A 117 -6.18 -4.48 7.19
CA MET A 117 -7.46 -5.13 7.49
C MET A 117 -7.39 -6.64 7.30
N THR A 118 -6.83 -7.11 6.19
CA THR A 118 -6.68 -8.53 5.89
C THR A 118 -5.80 -9.21 6.94
N ALA A 119 -4.68 -8.59 7.28
CA ALA A 119 -3.76 -9.11 8.31
C ALA A 119 -4.43 -9.15 9.69
N ALA A 120 -5.23 -8.15 10.05
CA ALA A 120 -5.96 -8.11 11.31
C ALA A 120 -6.97 -9.26 11.41
N ILE A 121 -7.68 -9.56 10.32
CA ILE A 121 -8.63 -10.69 10.28
C ILE A 121 -7.88 -12.02 10.39
N LEU A 122 -6.87 -12.24 9.57
CA LEU A 122 -6.10 -13.49 9.54
C LEU A 122 -5.33 -13.73 10.84
N SER A 123 -4.90 -12.68 11.53
CA SER A 123 -4.26 -12.79 12.85
C SER A 123 -5.18 -13.33 13.93
N GLN A 124 -6.50 -13.27 13.74
CA GLN A 124 -7.47 -13.97 14.59
C GLN A 124 -7.47 -15.49 14.36
N CYS A 125 -6.98 -15.93 13.19
CA CYS A 125 -6.97 -17.33 12.78
C CYS A 125 -5.61 -18.00 13.00
N GLY A 126 -4.51 -17.25 13.01
CA GLY A 126 -3.16 -17.79 13.17
C GLY A 126 -2.06 -16.76 12.97
N ASN A 127 -0.82 -17.24 13.06
CA ASN A 127 0.35 -16.39 12.88
C ASN A 127 0.44 -15.88 11.44
N THR A 128 0.41 -14.57 11.26
CA THR A 128 0.30 -13.90 9.96
C THR A 128 1.47 -12.97 9.72
N LEU A 129 2.16 -13.17 8.58
CA LEU A 129 3.14 -12.23 8.04
C LEU A 129 2.42 -11.29 7.07
N TYR A 130 2.77 -10.02 7.08
CA TYR A 130 2.27 -9.07 6.09
C TYR A 130 3.32 -8.02 5.74
N THR A 131 3.18 -7.42 4.58
CA THR A 131 4.08 -6.38 4.08
C THR A 131 4.22 -5.24 5.10
N ALA A 132 5.45 -4.93 5.48
CA ALA A 132 5.74 -3.80 6.36
C ALA A 132 5.82 -2.50 5.54
N GLY A 133 5.13 -1.46 6.01
CA GLY A 133 5.14 -0.17 5.33
C GLY A 133 4.72 -0.28 3.86
N ASN A 134 5.53 0.29 2.98
CA ASN A 134 5.35 0.28 1.53
C ASN A 134 6.37 -0.61 0.79
N LEU A 135 6.87 -1.67 1.40
CA LEU A 135 7.82 -2.62 0.79
C LEU A 135 7.13 -3.50 -0.26
N ASN A 136 6.59 -2.88 -1.30
CA ASN A 136 5.71 -3.50 -2.28
C ASN A 136 6.28 -3.57 -3.70
N ASN A 137 7.52 -3.12 -3.92
CA ASN A 137 8.21 -3.20 -5.21
C ASN A 137 9.03 -4.50 -5.35
N ASP A 138 9.81 -4.60 -6.42
CA ASP A 138 10.64 -5.76 -6.73
C ASP A 138 11.82 -6.01 -5.77
N ILE A 139 12.09 -5.09 -4.86
CA ILE A 139 13.03 -5.26 -3.74
C ILE A 139 12.27 -5.56 -2.45
N GLY A 140 11.20 -4.81 -2.18
CA GLY A 140 10.42 -4.93 -0.96
C GLY A 140 9.64 -6.24 -0.85
N VAL A 141 9.11 -6.75 -1.95
CA VAL A 141 8.41 -8.04 -1.98
C VAL A 141 9.35 -9.20 -1.64
N PRO A 142 10.53 -9.33 -2.27
CA PRO A 142 11.50 -10.34 -1.84
C PRO A 142 11.91 -10.21 -0.38
N MET A 143 12.14 -9.00 0.12
CA MET A 143 12.47 -8.78 1.55
C MET A 143 11.38 -9.33 2.48
N THR A 144 10.13 -9.13 2.13
CA THR A 144 8.99 -9.64 2.90
C THR A 144 8.92 -11.16 2.85
N LEU A 145 9.01 -11.75 1.66
CA LEU A 145 8.97 -13.21 1.48
C LEU A 145 10.12 -13.93 2.20
N LEU A 146 11.29 -13.32 2.27
CA LEU A 146 12.44 -13.86 3.00
C LEU A 146 12.20 -13.94 4.52
N ARG A 147 11.26 -13.18 5.06
CA ARG A 147 10.85 -13.25 6.47
C ARG A 147 9.98 -14.46 6.78
N LEU A 148 9.47 -15.19 5.79
CA LEU A 148 8.65 -16.38 5.99
C LEU A 148 9.41 -17.45 6.76
N THR A 149 8.71 -18.08 7.68
CA THR A 149 9.14 -19.26 8.42
C THR A 149 8.04 -20.32 8.40
N LYS A 150 8.35 -21.53 8.85
CA LYS A 150 7.35 -22.60 8.96
C LYS A 150 6.26 -22.31 10.00
N GLU A 151 6.46 -21.32 10.85
CA GLU A 151 5.50 -20.92 11.88
C GLU A 151 4.42 -19.98 11.34
N HIS A 152 4.64 -19.34 10.22
CA HIS A 152 3.64 -18.47 9.58
C HIS A 152 2.56 -19.33 8.90
N GLN A 153 1.33 -19.20 9.36
CA GLN A 153 0.18 -19.87 8.78
C GLN A 153 -0.38 -19.10 7.58
N TYR A 154 -0.30 -17.77 7.62
CA TYR A 154 -0.82 -16.86 6.61
C TYR A 154 0.19 -15.79 6.25
N ALA A 155 0.07 -15.28 5.02
CA ALA A 155 0.80 -14.10 4.59
C ALA A 155 -0.06 -13.22 3.69
N VAL A 156 0.06 -11.91 3.88
CA VAL A 156 -0.63 -10.87 3.10
C VAL A 156 0.43 -10.01 2.42
N ILE A 157 0.50 -10.10 1.10
CA ILE A 157 1.55 -9.46 0.31
C ILE A 157 0.96 -8.35 -0.55
N GLU A 158 1.36 -7.12 -0.28
CA GLU A 158 1.01 -5.95 -1.08
C GLU A 158 1.97 -5.85 -2.27
N LEU A 159 1.43 -5.71 -3.49
CA LEU A 159 2.20 -5.57 -4.72
C LEU A 159 1.93 -4.19 -5.34
N GLY A 160 2.99 -3.40 -5.49
CA GLY A 160 2.95 -2.11 -6.14
C GLY A 160 3.78 -2.10 -7.42
N ALA A 161 3.49 -1.17 -8.30
CA ALA A 161 4.25 -0.98 -9.54
C ALA A 161 4.13 0.44 -10.09
N ASN A 162 5.15 0.84 -10.83
CA ASN A 162 5.18 2.06 -11.63
C ASN A 162 5.20 1.76 -13.13
N HIS A 163 5.53 0.52 -13.54
CA HIS A 163 5.68 0.11 -14.93
C HIS A 163 5.06 -1.26 -15.19
N GLN A 164 4.77 -1.53 -16.45
CA GLN A 164 4.33 -2.86 -16.91
C GLN A 164 5.38 -3.92 -16.56
N GLY A 165 4.95 -5.12 -16.25
CA GLY A 165 5.80 -6.28 -15.97
C GLY A 165 6.26 -6.42 -14.51
N GLU A 166 6.23 -5.37 -13.71
CA GLU A 166 6.68 -5.41 -12.32
C GLU A 166 5.81 -6.32 -11.44
N ILE A 167 4.48 -6.22 -11.55
CA ILE A 167 3.56 -7.07 -10.79
C ILE A 167 3.60 -8.51 -11.29
N ALA A 168 3.73 -8.74 -12.60
CA ALA A 168 3.91 -10.09 -13.14
C ALA A 168 5.12 -10.79 -12.51
N TRP A 169 6.22 -10.06 -12.33
CA TRP A 169 7.40 -10.57 -11.63
C TRP A 169 7.13 -10.86 -10.17
N THR A 170 6.67 -9.87 -9.42
CA THR A 170 6.48 -10.01 -7.96
C THR A 170 5.40 -11.01 -7.58
N VAL A 171 4.32 -11.13 -8.36
CA VAL A 171 3.31 -12.15 -8.11
C VAL A 171 3.80 -13.55 -8.41
N SER A 172 4.71 -13.71 -9.39
CA SER A 172 5.33 -15.00 -9.68
C SER A 172 6.16 -15.53 -8.52
N LEU A 173 6.79 -14.63 -7.75
CA LEU A 173 7.53 -14.96 -6.53
C LEU A 173 6.59 -15.28 -5.37
N THR A 174 5.47 -14.59 -5.29
CA THR A 174 4.52 -14.64 -4.18
C THR A 174 3.64 -15.89 -4.20
N ARG A 175 3.18 -16.33 -5.36
CA ARG A 175 2.32 -17.50 -5.59
C ARG A 175 1.10 -17.53 -4.67
N PRO A 176 0.20 -16.55 -4.79
CA PRO A 176 -0.96 -16.42 -3.91
C PRO A 176 -2.06 -17.42 -4.28
N GLU A 177 -2.90 -17.80 -3.31
CA GLU A 177 -4.14 -18.57 -3.51
C GLU A 177 -5.32 -17.69 -3.91
N ALA A 178 -5.28 -16.40 -3.52
CA ALA A 178 -6.24 -15.40 -3.94
C ALA A 178 -5.52 -14.09 -4.23
N ALA A 179 -6.03 -13.37 -5.21
CA ALA A 179 -5.46 -12.11 -5.66
C ALA A 179 -6.55 -11.08 -5.93
N LEU A 180 -6.24 -9.80 -5.65
CA LEU A 180 -7.20 -8.71 -5.70
C LEU A 180 -6.58 -7.47 -6.29
N VAL A 181 -7.31 -6.83 -7.22
CA VAL A 181 -7.11 -5.43 -7.60
C VAL A 181 -8.20 -4.61 -6.90
N ASN A 182 -7.80 -3.75 -5.95
CA ASN A 182 -8.75 -3.02 -5.11
C ASN A 182 -9.53 -1.97 -5.91
N ASN A 183 -8.84 -1.22 -6.73
CA ASN A 183 -9.41 -0.19 -7.60
C ASN A 183 -8.43 0.25 -8.68
N LEU A 184 -8.95 0.99 -9.65
CA LEU A 184 -8.20 1.59 -10.74
C LEU A 184 -8.47 3.09 -10.76
N ALA A 185 -7.42 3.90 -10.74
CA ALA A 185 -7.49 5.34 -10.87
C ALA A 185 -6.26 5.86 -11.62
N ALA A 186 -6.32 7.10 -12.07
CA ALA A 186 -5.19 7.77 -12.68
C ALA A 186 -4.06 7.96 -11.64
N ALA A 187 -3.12 7.03 -11.63
CA ALA A 187 -1.95 7.02 -10.77
C ALA A 187 -0.75 6.49 -11.55
N HIS A 188 0.44 7.03 -11.27
CA HIS A 188 1.69 6.63 -11.95
C HIS A 188 1.61 6.69 -13.49
N LEU A 189 0.89 7.71 -14.02
CA LEU A 189 0.65 7.84 -15.47
C LEU A 189 1.92 8.01 -16.29
N GLU A 190 2.98 8.53 -15.71
CA GLU A 190 4.30 8.62 -16.39
C GLU A 190 4.83 7.24 -16.78
N GLY A 191 4.62 6.23 -15.92
CA GLY A 191 5.06 4.86 -16.17
C GLY A 191 4.06 4.03 -16.96
N PHE A 192 2.76 4.23 -16.74
CA PHE A 192 1.69 3.42 -17.38
C PHE A 192 1.09 4.04 -18.63
N GLY A 193 1.26 5.33 -18.83
CA GLY A 193 0.79 6.07 -19.99
C GLY A 193 -0.70 6.43 -19.98
N SER A 194 -1.56 5.61 -19.42
CA SER A 194 -3.02 5.79 -19.43
C SER A 194 -3.70 4.98 -18.32
N LEU A 195 -4.99 5.24 -18.08
CA LEU A 195 -5.80 4.41 -17.19
C LEU A 195 -5.88 2.96 -17.69
N ALA A 196 -5.98 2.73 -19.00
CA ALA A 196 -5.91 1.40 -19.59
C ALA A 196 -4.56 0.71 -19.30
N GLY A 197 -3.46 1.46 -19.30
CA GLY A 197 -2.13 0.99 -18.91
C GLY A 197 -2.06 0.63 -17.43
N VAL A 198 -2.68 1.41 -16.56
CA VAL A 198 -2.82 1.10 -15.12
C VAL A 198 -3.57 -0.22 -14.93
N ALA A 199 -4.71 -0.38 -15.60
CA ALA A 199 -5.52 -1.60 -15.54
C ALA A 199 -4.75 -2.83 -16.01
N LYS A 200 -4.00 -2.73 -17.10
CA LYS A 200 -3.16 -3.80 -17.63
C LYS A 200 -2.06 -4.19 -16.64
N ALA A 201 -1.34 -3.23 -16.09
CA ALA A 201 -0.26 -3.48 -15.13
C ALA A 201 -0.77 -4.15 -13.86
N LYS A 202 -1.86 -3.65 -13.28
CA LYS A 202 -2.42 -4.20 -12.05
C LYS A 202 -3.08 -5.57 -12.26
N GLY A 203 -3.71 -5.79 -13.40
CA GLY A 203 -4.29 -7.08 -13.79
C GLY A 203 -3.28 -8.21 -13.91
N GLU A 204 -2.00 -7.89 -14.04
CA GLU A 204 -0.91 -8.89 -14.00
C GLU A 204 -0.93 -9.74 -12.72
N ILE A 205 -1.52 -9.24 -11.63
CA ILE A 205 -1.60 -9.98 -10.37
C ILE A 205 -2.33 -11.31 -10.52
N TYR A 206 -3.30 -11.40 -11.41
CA TYR A 206 -4.06 -12.62 -11.63
C TYR A 206 -3.27 -13.72 -12.36
N THR A 207 -2.14 -13.37 -12.98
CA THR A 207 -1.24 -14.37 -13.63
C THR A 207 -0.58 -15.29 -12.61
N GLY A 208 -0.50 -14.90 -11.35
CA GLY A 208 0.11 -15.69 -10.28
C GLY A 208 -0.82 -16.69 -9.60
N LEU A 209 -2.11 -16.73 -9.98
CA LEU A 209 -3.08 -17.62 -9.36
C LEU A 209 -2.94 -19.06 -9.89
N PRO A 210 -3.03 -20.09 -9.01
CA PRO A 210 -3.18 -21.47 -9.42
C PRO A 210 -4.56 -21.71 -10.04
N GLU A 211 -4.77 -22.90 -10.64
CA GLU A 211 -6.06 -23.24 -11.26
C GLU A 211 -7.25 -23.15 -10.29
N ASN A 212 -7.03 -23.53 -9.04
CA ASN A 212 -8.04 -23.46 -7.98
C ASN A 212 -8.00 -22.15 -7.19
N GLY A 213 -7.25 -21.15 -7.68
CA GLY A 213 -7.17 -19.84 -7.07
C GLY A 213 -8.44 -19.02 -7.21
N ILE A 214 -8.57 -17.99 -6.41
CA ILE A 214 -9.71 -17.07 -6.42
C ILE A 214 -9.27 -15.71 -6.90
N ALA A 215 -9.88 -15.23 -7.98
CA ALA A 215 -9.72 -13.86 -8.44
C ALA A 215 -10.79 -12.99 -7.79
N ILE A 216 -10.37 -11.91 -7.13
CA ILE A 216 -11.26 -10.99 -6.44
C ILE A 216 -11.27 -9.65 -7.17
N LEU A 217 -12.46 -9.16 -7.46
CA LEU A 217 -12.69 -7.96 -8.27
C LEU A 217 -13.57 -6.97 -7.53
N ASN A 218 -13.20 -5.69 -7.61
CA ASN A 218 -14.12 -4.62 -7.27
C ASN A 218 -15.21 -4.53 -8.36
N ALA A 219 -16.46 -4.80 -8.02
CA ALA A 219 -17.55 -4.83 -8.99
C ALA A 219 -17.82 -3.45 -9.62
N ASP A 220 -17.50 -2.36 -8.90
CA ASP A 220 -17.75 -1.00 -9.35
C ASP A 220 -16.58 -0.41 -10.15
N ASN A 221 -15.41 -1.05 -10.11
CA ASN A 221 -14.19 -0.50 -10.71
C ASN A 221 -13.21 -1.64 -11.04
N ASN A 222 -13.25 -2.09 -12.28
CA ASN A 222 -12.43 -3.20 -12.76
C ASN A 222 -12.22 -3.12 -14.28
N ASP A 223 -11.41 -4.02 -14.81
CA ASP A 223 -11.21 -4.20 -16.25
C ASP A 223 -11.51 -5.65 -16.65
N TRP A 224 -12.67 -6.13 -16.27
CA TRP A 224 -13.11 -7.50 -16.54
C TRP A 224 -12.95 -7.91 -18.01
N LEU A 225 -13.28 -7.00 -18.92
CA LEU A 225 -13.19 -7.25 -20.36
C LEU A 225 -11.80 -7.75 -20.77
N ASN A 226 -10.75 -7.19 -20.21
CA ASN A 226 -9.37 -7.58 -20.51
C ASN A 226 -8.83 -8.64 -19.55
N TRP A 227 -9.28 -8.66 -18.29
CA TRP A 227 -8.76 -9.61 -17.28
C TRP A 227 -9.34 -11.01 -17.39
N GLN A 228 -10.55 -11.17 -17.95
CA GLN A 228 -11.22 -12.47 -18.02
C GLN A 228 -10.40 -13.54 -18.74
N ALA A 229 -9.61 -13.18 -19.73
CA ALA A 229 -8.76 -14.11 -20.46
C ALA A 229 -7.66 -14.71 -19.56
N VAL A 230 -7.09 -13.91 -18.69
CA VAL A 230 -6.06 -14.33 -17.72
C VAL A 230 -6.67 -15.14 -16.58
N ILE A 231 -7.81 -14.70 -16.06
CA ILE A 231 -8.51 -15.35 -14.95
C ILE A 231 -9.06 -16.70 -15.40
N GLY A 232 -9.56 -16.81 -16.64
CA GLY A 232 -10.07 -18.06 -17.21
C GLY A 232 -11.23 -18.62 -16.39
N ASP A 233 -11.21 -19.92 -16.12
CA ASP A 233 -12.26 -20.63 -15.40
C ASP A 233 -12.12 -20.60 -13.88
N ARG A 234 -11.20 -19.80 -13.35
CA ARG A 234 -11.00 -19.68 -11.91
C ARG A 234 -12.24 -19.06 -11.25
N LYS A 235 -12.44 -19.42 -10.00
CA LYS A 235 -13.49 -18.80 -9.18
C LYS A 235 -13.27 -17.29 -9.10
N VAL A 236 -14.35 -16.54 -9.29
CA VAL A 236 -14.34 -15.07 -9.18
C VAL A 236 -15.29 -14.67 -8.06
N TRP A 237 -14.77 -13.87 -7.14
CA TRP A 237 -15.57 -13.16 -6.16
C TRP A 237 -15.57 -11.66 -6.47
N ARG A 238 -16.72 -11.03 -6.29
CA ARG A 238 -16.88 -9.58 -6.46
C ARG A 238 -17.30 -8.95 -5.15
N PHE A 239 -16.77 -7.76 -4.90
CA PHE A 239 -17.20 -6.94 -3.78
C PHE A 239 -17.67 -5.58 -4.26
N SER A 240 -18.69 -5.04 -3.61
CA SER A 240 -19.20 -3.69 -3.82
C SER A 240 -19.98 -3.24 -2.61
N PRO A 241 -19.75 -2.03 -2.07
CA PRO A 241 -20.62 -1.47 -1.05
C PRO A 241 -22.00 -1.07 -1.61
N ASN A 242 -22.15 -0.97 -2.93
CA ASN A 242 -23.33 -0.41 -3.59
C ASN A 242 -24.17 -1.44 -4.37
N ALA A 243 -23.59 -2.53 -4.79
CA ALA A 243 -24.27 -3.55 -5.61
C ALA A 243 -24.68 -4.75 -4.75
N ALA A 244 -25.97 -4.81 -4.44
CA ALA A 244 -26.55 -5.82 -3.54
C ALA A 244 -26.38 -7.28 -4.01
N ASN A 245 -26.11 -7.50 -5.29
CA ASN A 245 -25.88 -8.83 -5.87
C ASN A 245 -24.40 -9.24 -5.90
N SER A 246 -23.52 -8.44 -5.33
CA SER A 246 -22.12 -8.84 -5.17
C SER A 246 -21.95 -9.90 -4.10
N ASP A 247 -20.90 -10.71 -4.20
CA ASP A 247 -20.58 -11.76 -3.22
C ASP A 247 -20.32 -11.17 -1.84
N PHE A 248 -19.69 -10.00 -1.80
CA PHE A 248 -19.44 -9.23 -0.58
C PHE A 248 -20.03 -7.84 -0.73
N THR A 249 -20.91 -7.47 0.17
CA THR A 249 -21.56 -6.15 0.15
C THR A 249 -21.87 -5.69 1.58
N ALA A 250 -22.30 -4.44 1.70
CA ALA A 250 -22.61 -3.80 2.97
C ALA A 250 -24.03 -3.26 2.97
N THR A 251 -24.72 -3.40 4.09
CA THR A 251 -26.05 -2.81 4.35
C THR A 251 -26.07 -2.14 5.71
N ASN A 252 -27.11 -1.36 6.00
CA ASN A 252 -27.31 -0.69 7.29
C ASN A 252 -26.11 0.16 7.72
N VAL A 253 -25.53 0.91 6.78
CA VAL A 253 -24.36 1.75 7.04
C VAL A 253 -24.73 2.93 7.92
N GLN A 254 -24.01 3.09 9.03
CA GLN A 254 -24.11 4.22 9.95
C GLN A 254 -22.74 4.75 10.30
N ILE A 255 -22.56 6.06 10.17
CA ILE A 255 -21.36 6.76 10.58
C ILE A 255 -21.57 7.28 12.00
N THR A 256 -20.73 6.84 12.93
CA THR A 256 -20.79 7.20 14.35
C THR A 256 -19.50 7.91 14.79
N SER A 257 -19.50 8.42 16.03
CA SER A 257 -18.30 8.99 16.63
C SER A 257 -17.18 7.96 16.87
N HIS A 258 -17.48 6.67 16.82
CA HIS A 258 -16.57 5.55 17.06
C HIS A 258 -16.05 4.91 15.77
N GLY A 259 -16.56 5.32 14.62
CA GLY A 259 -16.20 4.77 13.32
C GLY A 259 -17.41 4.52 12.43
N THR A 260 -17.31 3.53 11.55
CA THR A 260 -18.36 3.15 10.61
C THR A 260 -18.94 1.79 11.01
N GLU A 261 -20.26 1.74 11.26
CA GLU A 261 -21.00 0.52 11.55
C GLU A 261 -21.77 0.07 10.31
N PHE A 262 -21.73 -1.22 10.00
CA PHE A 262 -22.49 -1.78 8.90
C PHE A 262 -22.65 -3.28 9.04
N THR A 263 -23.66 -3.83 8.34
CA THR A 263 -23.83 -5.27 8.18
C THR A 263 -23.06 -5.71 6.93
N LEU A 264 -22.08 -6.58 7.11
CA LEU A 264 -21.30 -7.16 6.04
C LEU A 264 -21.99 -8.45 5.58
N GLN A 265 -22.34 -8.51 4.28
CA GLN A 265 -22.93 -9.70 3.65
C GLN A 265 -21.86 -10.45 2.87
N THR A 266 -21.79 -11.77 3.09
CA THR A 266 -20.79 -12.65 2.48
C THR A 266 -21.47 -13.90 1.91
N PRO A 267 -20.76 -14.72 1.12
CA PRO A 267 -21.30 -15.99 0.61
C PRO A 267 -21.71 -16.99 1.69
N THR A 268 -21.20 -16.87 2.91
CA THR A 268 -21.50 -17.80 4.02
C THR A 268 -22.38 -17.20 5.12
N GLY A 269 -22.86 -15.98 4.95
CA GLY A 269 -23.73 -15.33 5.92
C GLY A 269 -23.35 -13.87 6.17
N ASN A 270 -24.02 -13.26 7.14
CA ASN A 270 -23.88 -11.85 7.47
C ASN A 270 -23.29 -11.67 8.85
N VAL A 271 -22.60 -10.56 9.04
CA VAL A 271 -22.05 -10.15 10.33
C VAL A 271 -22.09 -8.64 10.49
N ASP A 272 -22.43 -8.17 11.68
CA ASP A 272 -22.39 -6.75 12.02
C ASP A 272 -20.95 -6.37 12.40
N VAL A 273 -20.44 -5.31 11.79
CA VAL A 273 -19.06 -4.86 11.90
C VAL A 273 -19.02 -3.42 12.40
N LEU A 274 -18.15 -3.18 13.37
CA LEU A 274 -17.68 -1.84 13.72
C LEU A 274 -16.26 -1.67 13.18
N LEU A 275 -16.12 -0.76 12.22
CA LEU A 275 -14.84 -0.38 11.66
C LEU A 275 -14.39 0.94 12.29
N PRO A 276 -13.35 0.97 13.14
CA PRO A 276 -12.95 2.19 13.85
C PRO A 276 -12.16 3.16 12.96
N LEU A 277 -12.66 3.36 11.74
CA LEU A 277 -12.06 4.24 10.71
C LEU A 277 -13.16 5.08 10.07
N PRO A 278 -12.88 6.36 9.75
CA PRO A 278 -13.85 7.22 9.07
C PRO A 278 -13.92 6.89 7.57
N GLY A 279 -15.05 7.24 6.96
CA GLY A 279 -15.21 7.28 5.51
C GLY A 279 -15.80 6.02 4.89
N ARG A 280 -16.70 6.26 3.93
CA ARG A 280 -17.39 5.18 3.19
C ARG A 280 -16.44 4.35 2.31
N HIS A 281 -15.33 4.93 1.82
CA HIS A 281 -14.35 4.18 1.05
C HIS A 281 -13.68 3.07 1.87
N ASN A 282 -13.63 3.20 3.21
CA ASN A 282 -13.14 2.14 4.07
C ASN A 282 -14.10 0.96 4.18
N ILE A 283 -15.38 1.14 3.85
CA ILE A 283 -16.30 0.00 3.71
C ILE A 283 -15.86 -0.88 2.55
N ALA A 284 -15.57 -0.30 1.39
CA ALA A 284 -15.06 -1.05 0.23
C ALA A 284 -13.74 -1.75 0.57
N ASN A 285 -12.81 -1.08 1.26
CA ASN A 285 -11.57 -1.68 1.74
C ASN A 285 -11.81 -2.87 2.68
N ALA A 286 -12.78 -2.75 3.59
CA ALA A 286 -13.15 -3.83 4.50
C ALA A 286 -13.77 -5.02 3.77
N LEU A 287 -14.60 -4.79 2.74
CA LEU A 287 -15.15 -5.85 1.89
C LEU A 287 -14.04 -6.57 1.12
N ALA A 288 -13.11 -5.82 0.57
CA ALA A 288 -11.92 -6.37 -0.12
C ALA A 288 -11.09 -7.26 0.82
N ALA A 289 -10.77 -6.75 2.00
CA ALA A 289 -10.00 -7.48 3.01
C ALA A 289 -10.73 -8.75 3.49
N THR A 290 -12.03 -8.65 3.71
CA THR A 290 -12.86 -9.80 4.10
C THR A 290 -12.84 -10.88 3.04
N SER A 291 -12.95 -10.52 1.76
CA SER A 291 -12.91 -11.48 0.65
C SER A 291 -11.56 -12.20 0.58
N LEU A 292 -10.44 -11.49 0.76
CA LEU A 292 -9.11 -12.10 0.81
C LEU A 292 -8.96 -13.06 2.01
N ALA A 293 -9.37 -12.63 3.19
CA ALA A 293 -9.26 -13.45 4.40
C ALA A 293 -10.14 -14.69 4.34
N MET A 294 -11.38 -14.56 3.87
CA MET A 294 -12.30 -15.68 3.70
C MET A 294 -11.85 -16.65 2.60
N ALA A 295 -11.12 -16.20 1.60
CA ALA A 295 -10.48 -17.07 0.61
C ALA A 295 -9.49 -18.05 1.25
N LEU A 296 -8.89 -17.66 2.38
CA LEU A 296 -8.01 -18.52 3.19
C LEU A 296 -8.72 -19.20 4.37
N GLY A 297 -10.06 -19.12 4.42
CA GLY A 297 -10.86 -19.85 5.40
C GLY A 297 -11.19 -19.10 6.69
N ALA A 298 -10.96 -17.79 6.78
CA ALA A 298 -11.40 -17.01 7.91
C ALA A 298 -12.93 -17.06 8.03
N ASP A 299 -13.44 -17.21 9.24
CA ASP A 299 -14.88 -17.21 9.52
C ASP A 299 -15.39 -15.80 9.86
N LEU A 300 -16.71 -15.67 9.99
CA LEU A 300 -17.34 -14.37 10.26
C LEU A 300 -16.95 -13.80 11.63
N ALA A 301 -16.70 -14.64 12.61
CA ALA A 301 -16.23 -14.22 13.93
C ALA A 301 -14.84 -13.59 13.86
N ALA A 302 -13.93 -14.17 13.07
CA ALA A 302 -12.60 -13.63 12.83
C ALA A 302 -12.66 -12.29 12.07
N VAL A 303 -13.55 -12.16 11.09
CA VAL A 303 -13.79 -10.92 10.34
C VAL A 303 -14.23 -9.80 11.30
N LYS A 304 -15.24 -10.06 12.11
CA LYS A 304 -15.75 -9.09 13.08
C LYS A 304 -14.68 -8.66 14.07
N ALA A 305 -14.00 -9.62 14.70
CA ALA A 305 -12.98 -9.35 15.69
C ALA A 305 -11.76 -8.61 15.11
N GLY A 306 -11.30 -9.03 13.94
CA GLY A 306 -10.15 -8.43 13.29
C GLY A 306 -10.39 -6.99 12.86
N LEU A 307 -11.52 -6.71 12.23
CA LEU A 307 -11.88 -5.36 11.79
C LEU A 307 -12.09 -4.41 12.98
N ALA A 308 -12.63 -4.90 14.10
CA ALA A 308 -12.84 -4.09 15.31
C ALA A 308 -11.53 -3.68 15.99
N GLN A 309 -10.44 -4.41 15.78
CA GLN A 309 -9.14 -4.13 16.41
C GLN A 309 -8.25 -3.19 15.60
N LEU A 310 -8.70 -2.75 14.44
CA LEU A 310 -7.93 -1.84 13.60
C LEU A 310 -7.63 -0.54 14.34
N GLN A 311 -6.42 -0.03 14.09
CA GLN A 311 -6.00 1.28 14.53
C GLN A 311 -5.72 2.14 13.30
N ALA A 312 -6.02 3.43 13.42
CA ALA A 312 -5.69 4.38 12.37
C ALA A 312 -4.16 4.42 12.17
N VAL A 313 -3.73 4.47 10.91
CA VAL A 313 -2.31 4.55 10.53
C VAL A 313 -1.95 6.02 10.30
N PRO A 314 -0.88 6.55 10.93
CA PRO A 314 -0.45 7.93 10.66
C PRO A 314 -0.26 8.20 9.17
N GLY A 315 -0.78 9.33 8.70
CA GLY A 315 -0.75 9.70 7.29
C GLY A 315 -1.85 9.09 6.42
N ARG A 316 -2.74 8.28 7.00
CA ARG A 316 -3.85 7.62 6.28
C ARG A 316 -5.18 7.84 7.01
N LEU A 317 -5.76 9.03 6.81
CA LEU A 317 -6.95 9.52 7.52
C LEU A 317 -6.83 9.40 9.05
N PHE A 318 -5.62 9.62 9.56
CA PHE A 318 -5.35 9.52 10.99
C PHE A 318 -6.00 10.68 11.74
N PRO A 319 -6.94 10.41 12.66
CA PRO A 319 -7.63 11.48 13.37
C PRO A 319 -6.77 12.07 14.50
N ILE A 320 -6.66 13.38 14.50
CA ILE A 320 -5.95 14.16 15.53
C ILE A 320 -6.91 15.19 16.08
N ARG A 321 -7.28 15.09 17.35
CA ARG A 321 -8.10 16.08 18.03
C ARG A 321 -7.25 17.31 18.35
N LEU A 322 -7.61 18.45 17.78
CA LEU A 322 -6.99 19.74 18.12
C LEU A 322 -7.69 20.36 19.34
N THR A 323 -9.01 20.30 19.38
CA THR A 323 -9.89 20.65 20.51
C THR A 323 -11.05 19.67 20.57
N GLU A 324 -11.97 19.85 21.51
CA GLU A 324 -13.18 18.98 21.59
C GLU A 324 -14.04 19.02 20.31
N SER A 325 -14.02 20.12 19.56
CA SER A 325 -14.85 20.33 18.37
C SER A 325 -14.04 20.62 17.10
N GLN A 326 -12.72 20.52 17.16
CA GLN A 326 -11.84 20.69 16.00
C GLN A 326 -11.02 19.44 15.75
N LEU A 327 -11.19 18.87 14.56
CA LEU A 327 -10.58 17.63 14.14
C LEU A 327 -9.66 17.84 12.94
N LEU A 328 -8.47 17.28 13.02
CA LEU A 328 -7.52 17.20 11.92
C LEU A 328 -7.44 15.74 11.44
N LEU A 329 -7.68 15.51 10.17
CA LEU A 329 -7.50 14.24 9.52
C LEU A 329 -6.19 14.24 8.74
N ASP A 330 -5.19 13.52 9.25
CA ASP A 330 -3.90 13.37 8.59
C ASP A 330 -3.97 12.30 7.51
N ASP A 331 -4.06 12.71 6.26
CA ASP A 331 -4.06 11.85 5.08
C ASP A 331 -2.86 12.18 4.16
N SER A 332 -1.76 12.57 4.78
CA SER A 332 -0.59 13.18 4.13
C SER A 332 0.38 12.20 3.48
N TYR A 333 0.20 10.88 3.65
CA TYR A 333 1.18 9.90 3.17
C TYR A 333 1.38 9.92 1.66
N ASN A 334 0.30 9.92 0.88
CA ASN A 334 0.33 9.95 -0.58
C ASN A 334 -1.00 10.44 -1.16
N ALA A 335 -1.00 10.73 -2.46
CA ALA A 335 -2.20 11.18 -3.16
C ALA A 335 -2.20 10.77 -4.63
N ASN A 336 -3.38 10.39 -5.10
CA ASN A 336 -3.74 10.29 -6.52
C ASN A 336 -5.19 10.79 -6.67
N VAL A 337 -5.70 10.87 -7.90
CA VAL A 337 -7.06 11.39 -8.15
C VAL A 337 -8.12 10.61 -7.38
N GLY A 338 -8.06 9.28 -7.41
CA GLY A 338 -9.04 8.43 -6.70
C GLY A 338 -9.00 8.62 -5.20
N SER A 339 -7.81 8.65 -4.59
CA SER A 339 -7.68 8.86 -3.15
C SER A 339 -8.01 10.29 -2.72
N MET A 340 -7.75 11.28 -3.57
CA MET A 340 -8.13 12.67 -3.31
C MET A 340 -9.66 12.84 -3.35
N THR A 341 -10.33 12.27 -4.34
CA THR A 341 -11.80 12.35 -4.43
C THR A 341 -12.48 11.57 -3.30
N ALA A 342 -11.92 10.44 -2.88
CA ALA A 342 -12.38 9.72 -1.69
C ALA A 342 -12.23 10.58 -0.42
N ALA A 343 -11.11 11.28 -0.27
CA ALA A 343 -10.86 12.19 0.85
C ALA A 343 -11.87 13.35 0.87
N VAL A 344 -12.20 13.91 -0.29
CA VAL A 344 -13.26 14.93 -0.42
C VAL A 344 -14.59 14.40 0.12
N GLN A 345 -14.97 13.18 -0.20
CA GLN A 345 -16.22 12.56 0.27
C GLN A 345 -16.20 12.37 1.81
N VAL A 346 -15.08 11.89 2.36
CA VAL A 346 -14.91 11.78 3.81
C VAL A 346 -15.14 13.14 4.47
N LEU A 347 -14.45 14.17 4.00
CA LEU A 347 -14.54 15.50 4.57
C LEU A 347 -15.96 16.11 4.44
N SER A 348 -16.64 15.83 3.33
CA SER A 348 -18.01 16.32 3.10
C SER A 348 -19.03 15.84 4.13
N GLU A 349 -18.80 14.69 4.76
CA GLU A 349 -19.65 14.11 5.79
C GLU A 349 -19.27 14.52 7.21
N MET A 350 -18.18 15.30 7.38
CA MET A 350 -17.69 15.73 8.68
C MET A 350 -18.37 17.00 9.17
N PRO A 351 -18.42 17.21 10.49
CA PRO A 351 -19.11 18.36 11.07
C PRO A 351 -18.31 19.67 10.95
N GLY A 352 -19.03 20.78 10.98
CA GLY A 352 -18.49 22.10 11.07
C GLY A 352 -17.97 22.69 9.77
N TYR A 353 -17.04 23.61 9.87
CA TYR A 353 -16.37 24.22 8.73
C TYR A 353 -15.34 23.22 8.16
N ARG A 354 -15.51 22.84 6.91
CA ARG A 354 -14.74 21.74 6.29
C ARG A 354 -13.69 22.30 5.36
N THR A 355 -12.44 22.14 5.76
CA THR A 355 -11.28 22.67 5.03
C THR A 355 -10.42 21.53 4.53
N MET A 356 -10.18 21.48 3.21
CA MET A 356 -9.24 20.57 2.59
C MET A 356 -7.92 21.29 2.31
N VAL A 357 -6.82 20.71 2.77
CA VAL A 357 -5.47 21.25 2.55
C VAL A 357 -4.74 20.27 1.62
N VAL A 358 -4.33 20.74 0.46
CA VAL A 358 -3.77 19.88 -0.60
C VAL A 358 -2.38 20.34 -1.03
N GLY A 359 -1.50 19.34 -1.19
CA GLY A 359 -0.26 19.46 -1.95
C GLY A 359 -0.43 18.89 -3.35
N ASP A 360 0.65 18.91 -4.11
CA ASP A 360 0.65 18.37 -5.47
C ASP A 360 0.42 16.86 -5.50
N MET A 361 -0.24 16.38 -6.55
CA MET A 361 -0.18 14.98 -6.96
C MET A 361 1.00 14.80 -7.94
N ALA A 362 1.75 13.72 -7.74
CA ALA A 362 2.95 13.42 -8.55
C ALA A 362 2.67 12.36 -9.63
N GLU A 363 3.63 12.19 -10.54
CA GLU A 363 3.67 11.12 -11.55
C GLU A 363 2.47 11.07 -12.51
N LEU A 364 1.87 12.22 -12.82
CA LEU A 364 0.69 12.32 -13.68
C LEU A 364 1.02 12.73 -15.12
N GLY A 365 2.26 13.10 -15.41
CA GLY A 365 2.69 13.47 -16.77
C GLY A 365 1.85 14.60 -17.36
N ALA A 366 1.48 14.46 -18.63
CA ALA A 366 0.69 15.45 -19.37
C ALA A 366 -0.74 15.63 -18.83
N GLU A 367 -1.28 14.66 -18.09
CA GLU A 367 -2.62 14.69 -17.50
C GLU A 367 -2.67 15.45 -16.16
N SER A 368 -1.54 15.96 -15.69
CA SER A 368 -1.42 16.57 -14.34
C SER A 368 -2.43 17.70 -14.11
N ALA A 369 -2.55 18.65 -15.03
CA ALA A 369 -3.48 19.78 -14.90
C ALA A 369 -4.94 19.31 -14.86
N ALA A 370 -5.32 18.38 -15.72
CA ALA A 370 -6.68 17.81 -15.75
C ALA A 370 -7.00 17.05 -14.47
N CYS A 371 -6.07 16.26 -13.97
CA CYS A 371 -6.22 15.50 -12.73
C CYS A 371 -6.39 16.41 -11.52
N HIS A 372 -5.62 17.48 -11.43
CA HIS A 372 -5.76 18.45 -10.33
C HIS A 372 -7.10 19.20 -10.40
N ARG A 373 -7.56 19.59 -11.60
CA ARG A 373 -8.88 20.21 -11.78
C ARG A 373 -10.01 19.27 -11.36
N GLU A 374 -9.93 17.99 -11.71
CA GLU A 374 -10.93 16.98 -11.32
C GLU A 374 -11.13 16.92 -9.82
N VAL A 375 -10.05 16.97 -9.04
CA VAL A 375 -10.13 17.03 -7.56
C VAL A 375 -10.83 18.30 -7.09
N GLY A 376 -10.49 19.45 -7.66
CA GLY A 376 -11.14 20.72 -7.33
C GLY A 376 -12.63 20.72 -7.65
N GLU A 377 -13.02 20.16 -8.79
CA GLU A 377 -14.43 20.01 -9.17
C GLU A 377 -15.18 19.09 -8.23
N ALA A 378 -14.55 18.00 -7.77
CA ALA A 378 -15.11 17.13 -6.75
C ALA A 378 -15.35 17.87 -5.42
N ALA A 379 -14.40 18.69 -5.00
CA ALA A 379 -14.51 19.51 -3.80
C ALA A 379 -15.68 20.50 -3.92
N LYS A 380 -15.85 21.12 -5.07
CA LYS A 380 -16.99 22.01 -5.36
C LYS A 380 -18.33 21.28 -5.33
N ALA A 381 -18.42 20.14 -5.99
CA ALA A 381 -19.63 19.31 -6.01
C ALA A 381 -20.02 18.81 -4.61
N ALA A 382 -19.04 18.51 -3.77
CA ALA A 382 -19.25 18.07 -2.38
C ALA A 382 -19.58 19.23 -1.42
N GLY A 383 -19.49 20.48 -1.87
CA GLY A 383 -19.81 21.65 -1.06
C GLY A 383 -18.85 21.92 0.08
N LEU A 384 -17.55 21.62 -0.09
CA LEU A 384 -16.54 21.96 0.91
C LEU A 384 -16.49 23.48 1.14
N ASP A 385 -16.18 23.89 2.37
CA ASP A 385 -16.21 25.30 2.74
C ASP A 385 -14.94 26.05 2.34
N CYS A 386 -13.80 25.34 2.30
CA CYS A 386 -12.50 25.94 1.99
C CYS A 386 -11.55 24.89 1.40
N VAL A 387 -10.73 25.31 0.45
CA VAL A 387 -9.61 24.53 -0.10
C VAL A 387 -8.34 25.37 -0.08
N LEU A 388 -7.34 24.92 0.67
CA LEU A 388 -6.03 25.56 0.71
C LEU A 388 -5.04 24.68 -0.05
N SER A 389 -4.32 25.25 -1.01
CA SER A 389 -3.34 24.51 -1.81
C SER A 389 -1.96 25.11 -1.71
N VAL A 390 -0.94 24.26 -1.81
CA VAL A 390 0.47 24.64 -1.83
C VAL A 390 1.24 23.73 -2.79
N GLY A 391 2.13 24.32 -3.56
CA GLY A 391 2.93 23.59 -4.55
C GLY A 391 2.78 24.15 -5.96
N ALA A 392 3.51 23.56 -6.90
CA ALA A 392 3.55 24.06 -8.28
C ALA A 392 2.30 23.69 -9.11
N LEU A 393 1.62 22.58 -8.76
CA LEU A 393 0.54 22.00 -9.56
C LEU A 393 -0.84 22.13 -8.89
N SER A 394 -0.89 22.21 -7.57
CA SER A 394 -2.13 22.15 -6.78
C SER A 394 -2.98 23.42 -6.85
N ALA A 395 -2.48 24.51 -7.43
CA ALA A 395 -3.26 25.73 -7.65
C ALA A 395 -4.54 25.48 -8.47
N ASP A 396 -4.50 24.51 -9.38
CA ASP A 396 -5.65 24.10 -10.19
C ASP A 396 -6.77 23.48 -9.32
N ILE A 397 -6.43 22.83 -8.23
CA ILE A 397 -7.41 22.30 -7.28
C ILE A 397 -8.16 23.46 -6.61
N SER A 398 -7.44 24.42 -6.06
CA SER A 398 -8.03 25.62 -5.43
C SER A 398 -8.94 26.36 -6.39
N ARG A 399 -8.45 26.60 -7.59
CA ARG A 399 -9.19 27.37 -8.61
C ARG A 399 -10.49 26.64 -9.00
N ALA A 400 -10.43 25.36 -9.28
CA ALA A 400 -11.59 24.56 -9.68
C ALA A 400 -12.60 24.38 -8.56
N SER A 401 -12.18 24.43 -7.31
CA SER A 401 -13.06 24.28 -6.13
C SER A 401 -14.02 25.47 -5.95
N GLY A 402 -13.66 26.65 -6.44
CA GLY A 402 -14.44 27.88 -6.26
C GLY A 402 -14.35 28.48 -4.84
N VAL A 403 -13.70 27.79 -3.90
CA VAL A 403 -13.51 28.23 -2.49
C VAL A 403 -12.04 28.12 -2.09
N GLY A 404 -11.14 28.22 -3.07
CA GLY A 404 -9.72 27.95 -2.90
C GLY A 404 -8.87 29.18 -2.64
N GLU A 405 -7.79 28.97 -1.88
CA GLU A 405 -6.67 29.89 -1.71
C GLU A 405 -5.38 29.13 -1.98
N HIS A 406 -4.49 29.71 -2.78
CA HIS A 406 -3.20 29.08 -3.10
C HIS A 406 -2.06 29.81 -2.41
N PHE A 407 -1.09 29.04 -1.89
CA PHE A 407 0.05 29.56 -1.12
C PHE A 407 1.38 29.12 -1.72
N ASN A 408 2.42 29.91 -1.51
CA ASN A 408 3.77 29.65 -2.02
C ASN A 408 4.57 28.69 -1.12
N ASP A 409 4.21 28.60 0.16
CA ASP A 409 4.88 27.73 1.12
C ASP A 409 3.92 27.19 2.19
N LYS A 410 4.36 26.15 2.89
CA LYS A 410 3.58 25.49 3.93
C LYS A 410 3.38 26.37 5.18
N ALA A 411 4.33 27.26 5.48
CA ALA A 411 4.22 28.16 6.62
C ALA A 411 3.03 29.12 6.45
N ALA A 412 2.81 29.62 5.23
CA ALA A 412 1.65 30.44 4.91
C ALA A 412 0.33 29.68 5.03
N VAL A 413 0.29 28.42 4.62
CA VAL A 413 -0.88 27.53 4.82
C VAL A 413 -1.18 27.36 6.30
N VAL A 414 -0.17 27.09 7.10
CA VAL A 414 -0.32 26.91 8.56
C VAL A 414 -0.84 28.18 9.21
N ALA A 415 -0.31 29.35 8.83
CA ALA A 415 -0.79 30.66 9.35
C ALA A 415 -2.27 30.85 9.02
N ARG A 416 -2.69 30.53 7.79
CA ARG A 416 -4.10 30.63 7.38
C ARG A 416 -5.00 29.65 8.13
N LEU A 417 -4.54 28.43 8.36
CA LEU A 417 -5.27 27.43 9.14
C LEU A 417 -5.49 27.88 10.59
N ARG A 418 -4.49 28.52 11.20
CA ARG A 418 -4.62 29.07 12.56
C ARG A 418 -5.68 30.17 12.63
N GLU A 419 -5.75 31.04 11.63
CA GLU A 419 -6.81 32.04 11.53
C GLU A 419 -8.19 31.38 11.44
N LEU A 420 -8.34 30.38 10.56
CA LEU A 420 -9.60 29.65 10.39
C LEU A 420 -10.01 28.90 11.67
N LEU A 421 -9.06 28.29 12.37
CA LEU A 421 -9.31 27.63 13.66
C LEU A 421 -9.77 28.62 14.75
N ALA A 422 -9.30 29.85 14.72
CA ALA A 422 -9.75 30.90 15.63
C ALA A 422 -11.17 31.38 15.28
N GLU A 423 -11.51 31.42 14.00
CA GLU A 423 -12.82 31.86 13.50
C GLU A 423 -13.92 30.79 13.65
N HIS A 424 -13.58 29.52 13.48
CA HIS A 424 -14.54 28.40 13.43
C HIS A 424 -14.37 27.45 14.61
N LYS A 425 -15.24 27.52 15.56
CA LYS A 425 -15.19 26.66 16.76
C LYS A 425 -15.43 25.18 16.45
N ILE A 426 -16.24 24.88 15.45
CA ILE A 426 -16.48 23.52 14.96
C ILE A 426 -15.88 23.44 13.56
N MET A 427 -14.81 22.66 13.41
CA MET A 427 -14.05 22.59 12.17
C MET A 427 -13.41 21.22 11.98
N THR A 428 -13.43 20.76 10.75
CA THR A 428 -12.67 19.58 10.33
C THR A 428 -11.70 19.97 9.21
N ILE A 429 -10.43 19.65 9.40
CA ILE A 429 -9.34 19.86 8.45
C ILE A 429 -8.88 18.49 7.93
N LEU A 430 -8.71 18.34 6.63
CA LEU A 430 -8.08 17.17 6.04
C LEU A 430 -6.85 17.60 5.22
N VAL A 431 -5.69 17.00 5.51
CA VAL A 431 -4.41 17.32 4.87
C VAL A 431 -3.96 16.16 4.00
N LYS A 432 -3.73 16.39 2.71
CA LYS A 432 -3.35 15.37 1.73
C LYS A 432 -2.45 15.93 0.63
N GLY A 433 -1.55 15.09 0.13
CA GLY A 433 -0.67 15.39 -1.00
C GLY A 433 0.19 14.18 -1.36
N SER A 434 0.89 14.24 -2.47
CA SER A 434 1.82 13.18 -2.86
C SER A 434 2.96 13.04 -1.83
N ARG A 435 3.66 11.92 -1.88
CA ARG A 435 4.79 11.69 -0.94
C ARG A 435 5.85 12.80 -1.03
N SER A 436 6.13 13.27 -2.24
CA SER A 436 7.08 14.37 -2.47
C SER A 436 6.60 15.73 -1.97
N ALA A 437 5.31 15.92 -1.80
CA ALA A 437 4.75 17.16 -1.24
C ALA A 437 5.01 17.32 0.27
N ALA A 438 5.30 16.22 0.96
CA ALA A 438 5.63 16.21 2.40
C ALA A 438 4.62 16.97 3.25
N MET A 439 3.32 16.72 3.02
CA MET A 439 2.24 17.47 3.68
C MET A 439 2.12 17.18 5.19
N GLU A 440 2.78 16.14 5.69
CA GLU A 440 2.92 15.88 7.13
C GLU A 440 3.59 17.05 7.91
N GLU A 441 4.31 17.91 7.22
CA GLU A 441 4.88 19.11 7.84
C GLU A 441 3.79 20.08 8.32
N VAL A 442 2.70 20.21 7.54
CA VAL A 442 1.53 21.00 7.94
C VAL A 442 0.85 20.37 9.17
N VAL A 443 0.71 19.06 9.17
CA VAL A 443 0.13 18.31 10.29
C VAL A 443 0.92 18.54 11.58
N ARG A 444 2.24 18.39 11.53
CA ARG A 444 3.12 18.59 12.69
C ARG A 444 3.04 20.02 13.23
N ALA A 445 3.06 21.01 12.33
CA ALA A 445 3.00 22.41 12.74
C ALA A 445 1.69 22.76 13.47
N LEU A 446 0.57 22.12 13.10
CA LEU A 446 -0.70 22.31 13.81
C LEU A 446 -0.73 21.63 15.17
N GLN A 447 -0.02 20.52 15.33
CA GLN A 447 0.07 19.78 16.61
C GLN A 447 0.96 20.50 17.64
N GLU A 448 2.06 21.12 17.20
CA GLU A 448 3.02 21.79 18.08
C GLU A 448 2.43 23.00 18.82
N THR A 449 1.33 23.55 18.37
CA THR A 449 0.64 24.68 19.03
C THR A 449 -0.32 24.28 20.13
N GLY A 450 -0.54 22.98 20.35
CA GLY A 450 -1.41 22.46 21.42
C GLY A 450 -0.72 22.24 22.78
N THR A 451 0.56 22.58 22.91
CA THR A 451 1.37 22.37 24.13
C THR A 451 1.78 23.67 24.81
N CYS A 452 0.90 24.68 24.84
CA CYS A 452 1.08 25.88 25.72
C CYS A 452 -0.02 25.94 26.75
#